data_224f10d153cacf0eaf3031c4c7a6b301
#
_entry.id   224f10d153cacf0eaf3031c4c7a6b301
#
_cell.length_a   1.000
_cell.length_b   1.000
_cell.length_c   1.000
_cell.angle_alpha   90.00
_cell.angle_beta   90.00
_cell.angle_gamma   90.00
#
_symmetry.space_group_name_H-M   'P 1'
#
loop_
_entity.id
_entity.type
_entity.pdbx_description
1 polymer ?
#
loop_
_entity_poly.entity_id
_entity_poly.type
_entity_poly.pdbx_seq_one_letter_code
_entity_poly.pdbx_strand_id
1 'polypeptide(L)'
;MTRPYLGNPKYTIEVLQKYGFVFQKRFGQNFLIDTRVLDRIIEASEITKDDFVLEIGPGIGTMTQYLADAAREVTAVEIDDALIPILQDTLKEWDNVSVIHGDILKTDIRKIADEKNQGRPIKVVANLPYYIKHRSSWDCLKVMCL
;
A
#
# COMPACT_ATOMS: atom_id res chain seq x y z
N MET A 1 -6.32 21.27 8.62
CA MET A 1 -6.71 20.72 7.32
C MET A 1 -6.73 19.20 7.40
N THR A 2 -7.80 18.60 6.96
CA THR A 2 -7.88 17.16 6.85
C THR A 2 -7.06 16.68 5.65
N ARG A 3 -6.23 15.64 5.85
CA ARG A 3 -5.49 15.00 4.77
C ARG A 3 -6.45 14.35 3.75
N PRO A 4 -6.12 14.34 2.46
CA PRO A 4 -6.96 13.75 1.43
C PRO A 4 -6.86 12.22 1.44
N TYR A 5 -7.56 11.58 2.36
CA TYR A 5 -7.58 10.13 2.46
C TYR A 5 -8.35 9.48 1.31
N LEU A 6 -7.70 8.58 0.60
CA LEU A 6 -8.28 7.82 -0.51
C LEU A 6 -9.34 6.80 -0.05
N GLY A 7 -9.47 6.56 1.24
CA GLY A 7 -10.62 5.85 1.79
C GLY A 7 -11.94 6.58 1.53
N ASN A 8 -11.89 7.89 1.31
CA ASN A 8 -13.04 8.66 0.82
C ASN A 8 -13.11 8.53 -0.71
N PRO A 9 -14.20 7.95 -1.26
CA PRO A 9 -14.34 7.74 -2.71
C PRO A 9 -14.17 9.00 -3.55
N LYS A 10 -14.54 10.16 -3.01
CA LYS A 10 -14.39 11.47 -3.69
C LYS A 10 -12.93 11.70 -4.10
N TYR A 11 -11.99 11.56 -3.17
CA TYR A 11 -10.57 11.78 -3.46
C TYR A 11 -9.99 10.74 -4.40
N THR A 12 -10.43 9.50 -4.30
CA THR A 12 -10.05 8.45 -5.25
C THR A 12 -10.50 8.78 -6.66
N ILE A 13 -11.74 9.20 -6.84
CA ILE A 13 -12.28 9.59 -8.15
C ILE A 13 -11.52 10.80 -8.72
N GLU A 14 -11.27 11.81 -7.91
CA GLU A 14 -10.52 13.00 -8.32
C GLU A 14 -9.10 12.64 -8.82
N VAL A 15 -8.40 11.78 -8.11
CA VAL A 15 -7.06 11.31 -8.48
C VAL A 15 -7.10 10.52 -9.80
N LEU A 16 -8.02 9.58 -9.92
CA LEU A 16 -8.16 8.77 -11.13
C LEU A 16 -8.46 9.63 -12.35
N GLN A 17 -9.34 10.63 -12.20
CA GLN A 17 -9.65 11.59 -13.27
C GLN A 17 -8.44 12.46 -13.62
N LYS A 18 -7.72 12.96 -12.63
CA LYS A 18 -6.53 13.80 -12.81
C LYS A 18 -5.47 13.12 -13.67
N TYR A 19 -5.26 11.82 -13.46
CA TYR A 19 -4.25 11.05 -14.18
C TYR A 19 -4.80 10.29 -15.39
N GLY A 20 -6.06 10.51 -15.76
CA GLY A 20 -6.68 9.86 -16.90
C GLY A 20 -6.74 8.34 -16.79
N PHE A 21 -6.80 7.84 -15.56
CA PHE A 21 -6.83 6.41 -15.30
C PHE A 21 -8.21 5.87 -15.64
N VAL A 22 -8.30 5.11 -16.74
CA VAL A 22 -9.52 4.38 -17.08
C VAL A 22 -9.53 3.10 -16.26
N PHE A 23 -10.62 2.85 -15.54
CA PHE A 23 -10.85 1.59 -14.86
C PHE A 23 -10.68 0.41 -15.82
N GLN A 24 -9.52 -0.17 -15.84
CA GLN A 24 -9.32 -1.43 -16.53
C GLN A 24 -9.62 -2.56 -15.55
N LYS A 25 -10.84 -3.09 -15.60
CA LYS A 25 -11.20 -4.36 -14.93
C LYS A 25 -10.22 -5.49 -15.26
N ARG A 26 -9.39 -5.28 -16.28
CA ARG A 26 -8.46 -6.24 -16.88
C ARG A 26 -7.37 -6.72 -15.93
N PHE A 27 -7.01 -5.91 -14.91
CA PHE A 27 -5.93 -6.22 -13.98
C PHE A 27 -6.40 -6.38 -12.53
N GLY A 28 -7.71 -6.51 -12.30
CA GLY A 28 -8.25 -6.63 -10.96
C GLY A 28 -7.97 -5.42 -10.06
N GLN A 29 -7.63 -4.29 -10.65
CA GLN A 29 -7.36 -3.05 -9.93
C GLN A 29 -8.68 -2.46 -9.44
N ASN A 30 -9.07 -2.79 -8.23
CA ASN A 30 -10.15 -2.12 -7.54
C ASN A 30 -9.55 -1.07 -6.61
N PHE A 31 -9.61 0.20 -7.02
CA PHE A 31 -9.05 1.30 -6.25
C PHE A 31 -9.99 1.80 -5.13
N LEU A 32 -11.23 1.38 -5.14
CA LEU A 32 -12.20 1.75 -4.10
C LEU A 32 -12.16 0.69 -2.99
N ILE A 33 -11.62 1.06 -1.84
CA ILE A 33 -11.56 0.19 -0.66
C ILE A 33 -12.45 0.77 0.42
N ASP A 34 -13.32 -0.06 1.00
CA ASP A 34 -14.16 0.31 2.14
C ASP A 34 -13.27 0.64 3.36
N THR A 35 -13.47 1.81 3.95
CA THR A 35 -12.71 2.27 5.12
C THR A 35 -12.81 1.31 6.30
N ARG A 36 -13.93 0.61 6.46
CA ARG A 36 -14.10 -0.41 7.51
C ARG A 36 -13.16 -1.59 7.31
N VAL A 37 -12.89 -1.95 6.06
CA VAL A 37 -11.92 -3.00 5.72
C VAL A 37 -10.51 -2.53 6.04
N LEU A 38 -10.17 -1.29 5.67
CA LEU A 38 -8.88 -0.67 5.99
C LEU A 38 -8.62 -0.67 7.50
N ASP A 39 -9.58 -0.23 8.28
CA ASP A 39 -9.47 -0.18 9.74
C ASP A 39 -9.27 -1.57 10.34
N ARG A 40 -10.00 -2.58 9.86
CA ARG A 40 -9.84 -3.97 10.31
C ARG A 40 -8.47 -4.54 10.00
N ILE A 41 -7.92 -4.19 8.83
CA ILE A 41 -6.58 -4.64 8.45
C ILE A 41 -5.53 -4.04 9.37
N ILE A 42 -5.61 -2.75 9.63
CA ILE A 42 -4.69 -2.07 10.55
C ILE A 42 -4.80 -2.67 11.94
N GLU A 43 -5.99 -2.89 12.46
CA GLU A 43 -6.22 -3.52 13.76
C GLU A 43 -5.65 -4.95 13.81
N ALA A 44 -5.97 -5.77 12.81
CA ALA A 44 -5.49 -7.15 12.76
C ALA A 44 -3.97 -7.28 12.55
N SER A 45 -3.35 -6.29 11.93
CA SER A 45 -1.90 -6.28 11.71
C SER A 45 -1.08 -5.97 12.97
N GLU A 46 -1.72 -5.43 14.00
CA GLU A 46 -1.07 -5.00 15.24
C GLU A 46 0.13 -4.05 15.00
N ILE A 47 0.07 -3.26 13.92
CA ILE A 47 1.11 -2.30 13.58
C ILE A 47 1.14 -1.17 14.61
N THR A 48 2.33 -0.85 15.08
CA THR A 48 2.59 0.23 16.04
C THR A 48 3.59 1.24 15.49
N LYS A 49 3.76 2.35 16.18
CA LYS A 49 4.76 3.40 15.86
C LYS A 49 6.22 2.94 15.98
N ASP A 50 6.47 1.74 16.47
CA ASP A 50 7.80 1.12 16.49
C ASP A 50 8.06 0.27 15.24
N ASP A 51 7.02 -0.02 14.47
CA ASP A 51 7.11 -0.93 13.34
C ASP A 51 7.57 -0.26 12.05
N PHE A 52 8.42 -0.96 11.32
CA PHE A 52 8.68 -0.72 9.91
C PHE A 52 7.80 -1.65 9.07
N VAL A 53 7.12 -1.09 8.08
CA VAL A 53 6.22 -1.83 7.19
C VAL A 53 6.72 -1.79 5.76
N LEU A 54 6.79 -2.94 5.12
CA LEU A 54 6.99 -3.08 3.69
C LEU A 54 5.63 -3.40 3.04
N GLU A 55 5.17 -2.53 2.16
CA GLU A 55 3.96 -2.76 1.37
C GLU A 55 4.31 -3.18 -0.04
N ILE A 56 3.65 -4.24 -0.51
CA ILE A 56 3.81 -4.76 -1.87
C ILE A 56 2.56 -4.43 -2.67
N GLY A 57 2.73 -3.71 -3.79
CA GLY A 57 1.63 -3.34 -4.67
C GLY A 57 0.69 -2.31 -4.07
N PRO A 58 1.17 -1.11 -3.73
CA PRO A 58 0.34 -0.08 -3.09
C PRO A 58 -0.79 0.45 -3.96
N GLY A 59 -0.77 0.19 -5.26
CA GLY A 59 -1.74 0.75 -6.19
C GLY A 59 -1.66 2.28 -6.23
N ILE A 60 -2.76 2.95 -5.93
CA ILE A 60 -2.78 4.42 -5.83
C ILE A 60 -2.44 4.96 -4.44
N GLY A 61 -2.14 4.07 -3.48
CA GLY A 61 -1.68 4.44 -2.15
C GLY A 61 -2.75 4.49 -1.05
N THR A 62 -3.93 3.94 -1.28
CA THR A 62 -5.03 3.97 -0.30
C THR A 62 -4.64 3.30 1.02
N MET A 63 -4.21 2.04 0.98
CA MET A 63 -3.73 1.32 2.16
C MET A 63 -2.46 1.96 2.72
N THR A 64 -1.58 2.44 1.85
CA THR A 64 -0.32 3.05 2.25
C THR A 64 -0.51 4.23 3.20
N GLN A 65 -1.50 5.06 2.94
CA GLN A 65 -1.85 6.19 3.82
C GLN A 65 -2.19 5.74 5.25
N TYR A 66 -3.00 4.68 5.37
CA TYR A 66 -3.39 4.11 6.66
C TYR A 66 -2.22 3.42 7.36
N LEU A 67 -1.38 2.70 6.62
CA LEU A 67 -0.16 2.10 7.15
C LEU A 67 0.80 3.17 7.67
N ALA A 68 0.96 4.26 6.94
CA ALA A 68 1.82 5.37 7.33
C ALA A 68 1.35 6.06 8.62
N ASP A 69 0.04 6.16 8.82
CA ASP A 69 -0.51 6.69 10.07
C ASP A 69 -0.25 5.77 11.27
N ALA A 70 -0.23 4.47 11.06
CA ALA A 70 -0.09 3.48 12.12
C ALA A 70 1.37 3.12 12.44
N ALA A 71 2.25 3.12 11.42
CA ALA A 71 3.64 2.67 11.52
C ALA A 71 4.62 3.81 11.80
N ARG A 72 5.85 3.43 12.17
CA ARG A 72 6.97 4.36 12.21
C ARG A 72 7.37 4.81 10.81
N GLU A 73 7.51 3.88 9.90
CA GLU A 73 7.92 4.10 8.52
C GLU A 73 7.33 3.03 7.60
N VAL A 74 6.99 3.43 6.38
CA VAL A 74 6.48 2.53 5.34
C VAL A 74 7.35 2.67 4.10
N THR A 75 7.76 1.54 3.54
CA THR A 75 8.33 1.49 2.19
C THR A 75 7.39 0.66 1.31
N ALA A 76 6.92 1.25 0.22
CA ALA A 76 6.05 0.60 -0.74
C ALA A 76 6.81 0.26 -2.02
N VAL A 77 6.64 -0.95 -2.53
CA VAL A 77 7.26 -1.42 -3.78
C VAL A 77 6.17 -1.60 -4.83
N GLU A 78 6.27 -0.81 -5.91
CA GLU A 78 5.30 -0.82 -7.02
C GLU A 78 6.01 -1.12 -8.34
N ILE A 79 5.48 -2.10 -9.07
CA ILE A 79 6.04 -2.52 -10.36
C ILE A 79 5.52 -1.69 -11.54
N ASP A 80 4.32 -1.14 -11.41
CA ASP A 80 3.68 -0.35 -12.48
C ASP A 80 4.20 1.09 -12.47
N ASP A 81 4.96 1.45 -13.48
CA ASP A 81 5.52 2.79 -13.64
C ASP A 81 4.45 3.88 -13.76
N ALA A 82 3.27 3.55 -14.31
CA ALA A 82 2.16 4.48 -14.43
C ALA A 82 1.60 4.92 -13.07
N LEU A 83 1.77 4.10 -12.03
CA LEU A 83 1.29 4.41 -10.68
C LEU A 83 2.28 5.26 -9.87
N ILE A 84 3.54 5.32 -10.26
CA ILE A 84 4.56 6.06 -9.50
C ILE A 84 4.24 7.56 -9.36
N PRO A 85 3.90 8.29 -10.43
CA PRO A 85 3.50 9.70 -10.30
C PRO A 85 2.26 9.89 -9.42
N ILE A 86 1.33 8.94 -9.47
CA ILE A 86 0.11 8.97 -8.66
C ILE A 86 0.48 8.81 -7.18
N LEU A 87 1.34 7.86 -6.85
CA LEU A 87 1.82 7.63 -5.48
C LEU A 87 2.57 8.84 -4.93
N GLN A 88 3.39 9.49 -5.74
CA GLN A 88 4.07 10.74 -5.36
C GLN A 88 3.09 11.84 -4.97
N ASP A 89 1.95 11.91 -5.65
CA ASP A 89 0.90 12.88 -5.35
C ASP A 89 0.07 12.48 -4.12
N THR A 90 -0.41 11.25 -4.08
CA THR A 90 -1.32 10.78 -3.03
C THR A 90 -0.65 10.63 -1.66
N LEU A 91 0.66 10.46 -1.63
CA LEU A 91 1.44 10.24 -0.41
C LEU A 91 2.26 11.46 0.03
N LYS A 92 2.16 12.57 -0.68
CA LYS A 92 2.97 13.78 -0.40
C LYS A 92 2.77 14.37 1.00
N GLU A 93 1.61 14.16 1.62
CA GLU A 93 1.30 14.65 2.97
C GLU A 93 1.87 13.74 4.09
N TRP A 94 2.48 12.61 3.72
CA TRP A 94 3.10 11.67 4.65
C TRP A 94 4.62 11.69 4.46
N ASP A 95 5.33 12.09 5.51
CA ASP A 95 6.79 12.22 5.50
C ASP A 95 7.53 10.91 5.84
N ASN A 96 6.80 9.89 6.27
CA ASN A 96 7.34 8.59 6.68
C ASN A 96 7.13 7.49 5.63
N VAL A 97 6.86 7.85 4.37
CA VAL A 97 6.63 6.90 3.28
C VAL A 97 7.72 7.06 2.22
N SER A 98 8.26 5.94 1.78
CA SER A 98 9.15 5.85 0.61
C SER A 98 8.54 4.92 -0.42
N VAL A 99 8.63 5.26 -1.69
CA VAL A 99 8.16 4.43 -2.81
C VAL A 99 9.35 3.97 -3.64
N ILE A 100 9.41 2.67 -3.87
CA ILE A 100 10.40 2.04 -4.75
C ILE A 100 9.68 1.56 -6.00
N HIS A 101 10.11 2.03 -7.17
CA HIS A 101 9.68 1.46 -8.44
C HIS A 101 10.50 0.20 -8.71
N GLY A 102 9.87 -0.96 -8.68
CA GLY A 102 10.57 -2.21 -8.89
C GLY A 102 9.69 -3.45 -8.73
N ASP A 103 10.30 -4.58 -9.05
CA ASP A 103 9.70 -5.89 -8.87
C ASP A 103 10.09 -6.44 -7.48
N ILE A 104 9.11 -6.79 -6.68
CA ILE A 104 9.36 -7.35 -5.34
C ILE A 104 10.16 -8.65 -5.39
N LEU A 105 10.00 -9.44 -6.45
CA LEU A 105 10.75 -10.68 -6.62
C LEU A 105 12.25 -10.45 -6.86
N LYS A 106 12.62 -9.25 -7.28
CA LYS A 106 14.01 -8.82 -7.50
C LYS A 106 14.50 -7.86 -6.40
N THR A 107 13.68 -7.58 -5.42
CA THR A 107 14.00 -6.67 -4.33
C THR A 107 14.62 -7.45 -3.17
N ASP A 108 15.76 -6.96 -2.68
CA ASP A 108 16.40 -7.52 -1.50
C ASP A 108 15.71 -7.04 -0.21
N ILE A 109 14.72 -7.81 0.24
CA ILE A 109 13.95 -7.49 1.44
C ILE A 109 14.82 -7.49 2.69
N ARG A 110 15.81 -8.39 2.76
CA ARG A 110 16.74 -8.46 3.90
C ARG A 110 17.57 -7.19 4.02
N LYS A 111 18.06 -6.67 2.90
CA LYS A 111 18.79 -5.41 2.87
C LYS A 111 17.92 -4.25 3.36
N ILE A 112 16.66 -4.20 2.93
CA ILE A 112 15.70 -3.20 3.41
C ILE A 112 15.50 -3.31 4.93
N ALA A 113 15.30 -4.52 5.45
CA ALA A 113 15.13 -4.75 6.88
C ALA A 113 16.39 -4.33 7.67
N ASP A 114 17.57 -4.61 7.16
CA ASP A 114 18.84 -4.23 7.80
C ASP A 114 19.00 -2.70 7.84
N GLU A 115 18.77 -2.04 6.72
CA GLU A 115 18.93 -0.59 6.58
C GLU A 115 17.85 0.21 7.32
N LYS A 116 16.60 -0.25 7.28
CA LYS A 116 15.43 0.47 7.79
C LYS A 116 14.98 0.07 9.17
N ASN A 117 15.31 -1.13 9.61
CA ASN A 117 14.84 -1.68 10.87
C ASN A 117 15.94 -2.37 11.69
N GLN A 118 17.21 -2.10 11.39
CA GLN A 118 18.38 -2.64 12.11
C GLN A 118 18.40 -4.18 12.16
N GLY A 119 17.95 -4.84 11.10
CA GLY A 119 17.86 -6.29 11.02
C GLY A 119 16.76 -6.92 11.88
N ARG A 120 15.94 -6.12 12.55
CA ARG A 120 14.80 -6.61 13.33
C ARG A 120 13.66 -7.03 12.39
N PRO A 121 12.75 -7.92 12.85
CA PRO A 121 11.59 -8.32 12.06
C PRO A 121 10.77 -7.14 11.55
N ILE A 122 10.34 -7.22 10.31
CA ILE A 122 9.50 -6.22 9.66
C ILE A 122 8.11 -6.80 9.38
N LYS A 123 7.12 -5.95 9.27
CA LYS A 123 5.78 -6.35 8.84
C LYS A 123 5.65 -6.13 7.34
N VAL A 124 5.12 -7.14 6.65
CA VAL A 124 4.89 -7.08 5.21
C VAL A 124 3.40 -7.14 4.95
N VAL A 125 2.91 -6.14 4.24
CA VAL A 125 1.51 -6.06 3.81
C VAL A 125 1.48 -6.14 2.29
N ALA A 126 0.74 -7.10 1.75
CA ALA A 126 0.61 -7.27 0.32
C ALA A 126 -0.85 -7.15 -0.11
N ASN A 127 -1.10 -6.27 -1.06
CA ASN A 127 -2.36 -6.18 -1.78
C ASN A 127 -2.12 -6.68 -3.20
N LEU A 128 -2.15 -8.01 -3.35
CA LEU A 128 -1.85 -8.63 -4.63
C LEU A 128 -3.11 -8.66 -5.50
N PRO A 129 -3.02 -8.21 -6.77
CA PRO A 129 -4.12 -8.38 -7.72
C PRO A 129 -4.35 -9.88 -7.93
N TYR A 130 -5.63 -10.29 -7.94
CA TYR A 130 -6.02 -11.67 -8.13
C TYR A 130 -5.72 -12.17 -9.53
N TYR A 131 -4.76 -13.05 -9.66
CA TYR A 131 -4.64 -13.93 -10.82
C TYR A 131 -4.98 -15.39 -10.52
N ILE A 132 -5.39 -15.70 -9.28
CA ILE A 132 -5.75 -17.05 -8.89
C ILE A 132 -7.22 -17.08 -8.51
N LYS A 133 -8.02 -17.79 -9.31
CA LYS A 133 -9.40 -18.13 -8.99
C LYS A 133 -9.45 -18.91 -7.68
N HIS A 134 -9.68 -18.30 -6.55
CA HIS A 134 -10.11 -18.98 -5.33
C HIS A 134 -11.02 -18.13 -4.44
N ARG A 135 -12.16 -18.60 -4.34
CA ARG A 135 -13.26 -18.82 -3.40
C ARG A 135 -13.60 -17.80 -2.31
N SER A 136 -12.91 -16.72 -2.07
CA SER A 136 -13.43 -15.67 -1.20
C SER A 136 -12.69 -14.34 -1.43
N SER A 137 -13.44 -13.26 -1.48
CA SER A 137 -12.94 -11.88 -1.62
C SER A 137 -12.10 -11.39 -0.42
N TRP A 138 -11.86 -12.25 0.56
CA TRP A 138 -11.19 -11.95 1.82
C TRP A 138 -9.71 -12.34 1.84
N ASP A 139 -9.23 -13.11 0.86
CA ASP A 139 -7.88 -13.68 0.87
C ASP A 139 -6.81 -12.76 0.23
N CYS A 140 -7.16 -11.51 -0.08
CA CYS A 140 -6.30 -10.60 -0.82
C CYS A 140 -5.21 -9.93 -0.01
N LEU A 141 -5.34 -9.89 1.30
CA LEU A 141 -4.41 -9.17 2.16
C LEU A 141 -3.71 -10.16 3.08
N LYS A 142 -2.41 -10.31 2.86
CA LYS A 142 -1.57 -11.06 3.79
C LYS A 142 -0.69 -10.07 4.54
N VAL A 143 -0.83 -10.07 5.86
CA VAL A 143 0.14 -9.47 6.75
C VAL A 143 1.06 -10.58 7.23
N MET A 144 2.35 -10.44 6.96
CA MET A 144 3.37 -11.39 7.36
C MET A 144 4.42 -10.66 8.20
N CYS A 145 4.87 -11.30 9.31
CA CYS A 145 6.11 -10.92 9.98
C CYS A 145 7.26 -11.73 9.37
N LEU A 146 8.26 -11.06 8.86
CA LEU A 146 9.49 -11.63 8.36
C LEU A 146 10.68 -11.17 9.19
#